data_93585bc6d9db38a5576d9a868377ba52
#
_entry.id   93585bc6d9db38a5576d9a868377ba52
#
_cell.length_a   1.000
_cell.length_b   1.000
_cell.length_c   1.000
_cell.angle_alpha   90.00
_cell.angle_beta   90.00
_cell.angle_gamma   90.00
#
_symmetry.space_group_name_H-M   'P 1'
#
loop_
_entity.id
_entity.type
_entity.pdbx_description
1 polymer ?
#
loop_
_entity_poly.entity_id
_entity_poly.type
_entity_poly.pdbx_seq_one_letter_code
_entity_poly.pdbx_strand_id
1 'polypeptide(L)'
;KLAIGYSLDELDNQITKSTSALFEPTLDYVIVKIPRWNFDKFEGSDRTLGLQMKAVGEVMGIGRSFQEALHKATQSLEIKRNGLGADGKGYTDYNQIIDKLTNASWDRVFVIYDAIALGIPLSQIYDITKIDMWYLKQYEELFQLEKEIATYTIDSLDKELLLEAKQKGYGDRQIAHMLGCLESQVYKKRDQLNIQRVYKLVDTCAAEFTAKTP
;
A
#
# COMPACT_ATOMS: atom_id res chain seq x y z
N LYS A 1 -14.07 -31.26 -3.83
CA LYS A 1 -15.15 -31.58 -4.78
C LYS A 1 -14.78 -31.18 -6.21
N LEU A 2 -14.26 -29.97 -6.43
CA LEU A 2 -13.78 -29.54 -7.78
C LEU A 2 -12.75 -30.50 -8.37
N ALA A 3 -11.80 -30.99 -7.57
CA ALA A 3 -10.77 -31.92 -8.00
C ALA A 3 -11.28 -33.28 -8.49
N ILE A 4 -12.51 -33.65 -8.11
CA ILE A 4 -13.14 -34.92 -8.54
C ILE A 4 -14.25 -34.69 -9.57
N GLY A 5 -14.32 -33.48 -10.17
CA GLY A 5 -15.12 -33.21 -11.34
C GLY A 5 -16.43 -32.43 -11.12
N TYR A 6 -16.72 -31.96 -9.90
CA TYR A 6 -17.85 -31.05 -9.70
C TYR A 6 -17.53 -29.66 -10.28
N SER A 7 -18.54 -28.99 -10.84
CA SER A 7 -18.48 -27.58 -11.21
C SER A 7 -18.91 -26.67 -10.04
N LEU A 8 -18.63 -25.37 -10.14
CA LEU A 8 -18.99 -24.41 -9.06
C LEU A 8 -20.48 -24.25 -8.87
N ASP A 9 -21.27 -24.35 -9.95
CA ASP A 9 -22.73 -24.26 -9.92
C ASP A 9 -23.40 -25.46 -9.24
N GLU A 10 -22.70 -26.61 -9.19
CA GLU A 10 -23.15 -27.81 -8.48
C GLU A 10 -22.82 -27.81 -6.98
N LEU A 11 -22.11 -26.78 -6.49
CA LEU A 11 -21.64 -26.71 -5.11
C LEU A 11 -22.34 -25.60 -4.32
N ASP A 12 -22.67 -25.90 -3.08
CA ASP A 12 -23.10 -24.91 -2.11
C ASP A 12 -21.92 -24.32 -1.36
N ASN A 13 -22.04 -23.06 -0.96
CA ASN A 13 -21.10 -22.42 -0.05
C ASN A 13 -21.21 -23.11 1.33
N GLN A 14 -20.12 -23.75 1.76
CA GLN A 14 -20.10 -24.52 3.01
C GLN A 14 -20.19 -23.65 4.27
N ILE A 15 -19.92 -22.35 4.15
CA ILE A 15 -19.96 -21.39 5.27
C ILE A 15 -21.41 -20.90 5.45
N THR A 16 -22.01 -20.39 4.38
CA THR A 16 -23.36 -19.81 4.42
C THR A 16 -24.44 -20.89 4.41
N LYS A 17 -24.18 -22.04 3.75
CA LYS A 17 -25.11 -23.16 3.53
C LYS A 17 -26.42 -22.78 2.84
N SER A 18 -26.54 -21.56 2.36
CA SER A 18 -27.72 -20.98 1.75
C SER A 18 -27.48 -20.32 0.41
N THR A 19 -26.22 -20.15 0.04
CA THR A 19 -25.80 -19.54 -1.22
C THR A 19 -24.97 -20.52 -2.05
N SER A 20 -24.94 -20.32 -3.37
CA SER A 20 -24.12 -21.13 -4.27
C SER A 20 -22.64 -20.79 -4.13
N ALA A 21 -21.75 -21.75 -4.32
CA ALA A 21 -20.32 -21.50 -4.44
C ALA A 21 -19.95 -20.65 -5.68
N LEU A 22 -20.87 -20.53 -6.64
CA LEU A 22 -20.73 -19.67 -7.82
C LEU A 22 -21.07 -18.19 -7.53
N PHE A 23 -21.48 -17.83 -6.30
CA PHE A 23 -21.78 -16.44 -5.96
C PHE A 23 -20.61 -15.52 -6.30
N GLU A 24 -20.86 -14.47 -7.07
CA GLU A 24 -19.87 -13.45 -7.41
C GLU A 24 -19.89 -12.33 -6.35
N PRO A 25 -18.78 -12.12 -5.63
CA PRO A 25 -18.73 -11.12 -4.57
C PRO A 25 -18.79 -9.70 -5.13
N THR A 26 -19.51 -8.81 -4.44
CA THR A 26 -19.50 -7.37 -4.71
C THR A 26 -18.63 -6.66 -3.67
N LEU A 27 -17.47 -6.19 -4.09
CA LEU A 27 -16.50 -5.55 -3.21
C LEU A 27 -16.46 -4.04 -3.46
N ASP A 28 -16.48 -3.25 -2.39
CA ASP A 28 -16.34 -1.79 -2.42
C ASP A 28 -15.08 -1.30 -1.71
N TYR A 29 -14.13 -2.18 -1.44
CA TYR A 29 -12.88 -1.90 -0.75
C TYR A 29 -11.72 -2.69 -1.35
N VAL A 30 -10.49 -2.24 -1.04
CA VAL A 30 -9.24 -2.89 -1.43
C VAL A 30 -8.48 -3.31 -0.19
N ILE A 31 -7.93 -4.51 -0.20
CA ILE A 31 -7.03 -5.00 0.84
C ILE A 31 -5.63 -5.18 0.27
N VAL A 32 -4.64 -4.60 0.94
CA VAL A 32 -3.23 -4.86 0.68
C VAL A 32 -2.63 -5.55 1.89
N LYS A 33 -2.05 -6.74 1.69
CA LYS A 33 -1.33 -7.50 2.71
C LYS A 33 0.16 -7.45 2.41
N ILE A 34 0.96 -7.06 3.42
CA ILE A 34 2.41 -7.03 3.32
C ILE A 34 2.99 -7.92 4.42
N PRO A 35 3.87 -8.89 4.10
CA PRO A 35 4.53 -9.69 5.11
C PRO A 35 5.44 -8.84 6.00
N ARG A 36 5.53 -9.20 7.28
CA ARG A 36 6.48 -8.63 8.22
C ARG A 36 7.65 -9.60 8.42
N TRP A 37 8.85 -9.13 8.13
CA TRP A 37 10.09 -9.88 8.34
C TRP A 37 10.88 -9.25 9.49
N ASN A 38 11.48 -10.05 10.37
CA ASN A 38 12.28 -9.58 11.49
C ASN A 38 13.79 -9.54 11.17
N PHE A 39 14.15 -9.26 9.92
CA PHE A 39 15.55 -9.13 9.52
C PHE A 39 16.29 -7.98 10.22
N ASP A 40 15.55 -7.01 10.74
CA ASP A 40 16.05 -5.93 11.57
C ASP A 40 16.52 -6.41 12.98
N LYS A 41 16.05 -7.56 13.42
CA LYS A 41 16.40 -8.15 14.72
C LYS A 41 17.46 -9.26 14.63
N PHE A 42 17.68 -9.83 13.45
CA PHE A 42 18.59 -10.94 13.23
C PHE A 42 19.67 -10.54 12.22
N GLU A 43 20.79 -10.01 12.74
CA GLU A 43 21.96 -9.69 11.93
C GLU A 43 22.53 -10.94 11.26
N GLY A 44 23.00 -10.81 10.00
CA GLY A 44 23.58 -11.92 9.23
C GLY A 44 22.56 -12.89 8.63
N SER A 45 21.25 -12.70 8.82
CA SER A 45 20.23 -13.53 8.17
C SER A 45 20.15 -13.24 6.67
N ASP A 46 19.91 -14.30 5.88
CA ASP A 46 19.66 -14.17 4.44
C ASP A 46 18.33 -13.48 4.19
N ARG A 47 18.39 -12.30 3.57
CA ARG A 47 17.25 -11.41 3.28
C ARG A 47 16.62 -11.64 1.90
N THR A 48 17.19 -12.53 1.11
CA THR A 48 16.67 -12.90 -0.21
C THR A 48 15.40 -13.73 -0.06
N LEU A 49 14.36 -13.37 -0.79
CA LEU A 49 13.10 -14.11 -0.81
C LEU A 49 13.21 -15.30 -1.77
N GLY A 50 12.64 -16.42 -1.37
CA GLY A 50 12.65 -17.66 -2.12
C GLY A 50 11.48 -18.56 -1.74
N LEU A 51 11.63 -19.88 -1.91
CA LEU A 51 10.58 -20.85 -1.61
C LEU A 51 10.34 -21.07 -0.11
N GLN A 52 11.32 -20.73 0.72
CA GLN A 52 11.21 -20.87 2.17
C GLN A 52 10.42 -19.69 2.77
N MET A 53 9.47 -19.98 3.66
CA MET A 53 8.77 -18.95 4.42
C MET A 53 9.72 -18.31 5.44
N LYS A 54 9.90 -16.98 5.32
CA LYS A 54 10.75 -16.16 6.21
C LYS A 54 9.97 -15.10 6.97
N ALA A 55 8.70 -14.89 6.63
CA ALA A 55 7.85 -13.91 7.31
C ALA A 55 7.41 -14.43 8.68
N VAL A 56 7.32 -13.55 9.67
CA VAL A 56 6.86 -13.85 11.04
C VAL A 56 5.40 -13.47 11.26
N GLY A 57 4.81 -12.76 10.33
CA GLY A 57 3.44 -12.28 10.35
C GLY A 57 3.17 -11.40 9.14
N GLU A 58 2.05 -10.72 9.16
CA GLU A 58 1.63 -9.84 8.08
C GLU A 58 0.84 -8.66 8.63
N VAL A 59 0.83 -7.57 7.88
CA VAL A 59 -0.05 -6.43 8.10
C VAL A 59 -1.09 -6.36 7.00
N MET A 60 -2.25 -5.77 7.30
CA MET A 60 -3.34 -5.63 6.35
C MET A 60 -3.82 -4.17 6.34
N GLY A 61 -3.69 -3.53 5.18
CA GLY A 61 -4.25 -2.21 4.93
C GLY A 61 -5.57 -2.34 4.17
N ILE A 62 -6.62 -1.68 4.66
CA ILE A 62 -7.93 -1.64 4.01
C ILE A 62 -8.20 -0.21 3.59
N GLY A 63 -8.56 0.00 2.32
CA GLY A 63 -8.83 1.31 1.75
C GLY A 63 -9.91 1.26 0.67
N ARG A 64 -10.28 2.42 0.16
CA ARG A 64 -11.18 2.57 -1.00
C ARG A 64 -10.44 2.54 -2.33
N SER A 65 -9.11 2.72 -2.27
CA SER A 65 -8.22 2.60 -3.40
C SER A 65 -7.01 1.74 -3.04
N PHE A 66 -6.32 1.23 -4.06
CA PHE A 66 -5.06 0.51 -3.87
C PHE A 66 -4.01 1.38 -3.17
N GLN A 67 -3.88 2.64 -3.57
CA GLN A 67 -2.92 3.59 -3.02
C GLN A 67 -3.16 3.82 -1.52
N GLU A 68 -4.41 4.03 -1.11
CA GLU A 68 -4.79 4.17 0.31
C GLU A 68 -4.46 2.90 1.09
N ALA A 69 -4.85 1.73 0.58
CA ALA A 69 -4.61 0.46 1.23
C ALA A 69 -3.10 0.15 1.36
N LEU A 70 -2.32 0.46 0.32
CA LEU A 70 -0.88 0.29 0.30
C LEU A 70 -0.18 1.17 1.34
N HIS A 71 -0.50 2.45 1.42
CA HIS A 71 0.05 3.36 2.43
C HIS A 71 -0.31 2.92 3.85
N LYS A 72 -1.55 2.53 4.11
CA LYS A 72 -1.96 2.00 5.42
C LYS A 72 -1.18 0.73 5.80
N ALA A 73 -0.99 -0.19 4.84
CA ALA A 73 -0.22 -1.40 5.08
C ALA A 73 1.26 -1.09 5.37
N THR A 74 1.90 -0.21 4.60
CA THR A 74 3.31 0.15 4.83
C THR A 74 3.53 0.86 6.16
N GLN A 75 2.61 1.73 6.58
CA GLN A 75 2.66 2.37 7.89
C GLN A 75 2.51 1.36 9.04
N SER A 76 1.67 0.35 8.85
CA SER A 76 1.41 -0.69 9.85
C SER A 76 2.57 -1.70 10.04
N LEU A 77 3.58 -1.69 9.15
CA LEU A 77 4.76 -2.56 9.30
C LEU A 77 5.63 -2.22 10.51
N GLU A 78 5.52 -1.01 11.05
CA GLU A 78 6.30 -0.53 12.21
C GLU A 78 7.82 -0.67 12.05
N ILE A 79 8.32 -0.45 10.83
CA ILE A 79 9.74 -0.50 10.46
C ILE A 79 10.39 0.88 10.41
N LYS A 80 9.82 1.85 11.12
CA LYS A 80 10.25 3.25 11.15
C LYS A 80 10.15 3.96 9.79
N ARG A 81 9.32 3.47 8.87
CA ARG A 81 8.92 4.15 7.63
C ARG A 81 7.58 4.86 7.86
N ASN A 82 7.39 6.01 7.21
CA ASN A 82 6.14 6.77 7.32
C ASN A 82 5.17 6.49 6.16
N GLY A 83 5.60 5.70 5.21
CA GLY A 83 4.89 5.30 3.99
C GLY A 83 5.85 4.64 3.01
N LEU A 84 5.56 4.67 1.73
CA LEU A 84 6.42 4.13 0.68
C LEU A 84 7.70 4.94 0.51
N GLY A 85 7.58 6.25 0.51
CA GLY A 85 8.65 7.22 0.35
C GLY A 85 8.33 8.53 1.08
N ALA A 86 8.93 9.64 0.64
CA ALA A 86 8.80 10.97 1.24
C ALA A 86 9.07 10.98 2.76
N ASP A 87 10.09 10.23 3.20
CA ASP A 87 10.49 10.11 4.61
C ASP A 87 12.00 10.25 4.83
N GLY A 88 12.72 10.68 3.79
CA GLY A 88 14.18 10.82 3.80
C GLY A 88 14.94 9.51 3.85
N LYS A 89 14.29 8.39 3.58
CA LYS A 89 14.87 7.05 3.57
C LYS A 89 14.66 6.41 2.20
N GLY A 90 15.58 5.54 1.82
CA GLY A 90 15.52 4.86 0.55
C GLY A 90 16.90 4.70 -0.07
N TYR A 91 16.92 4.10 -1.24
CA TYR A 91 18.13 3.88 -2.03
C TYR A 91 18.24 4.97 -3.09
N THR A 92 19.48 5.46 -3.29
CA THR A 92 19.78 6.50 -4.29
C THR A 92 20.83 6.04 -5.31
N ASP A 93 21.46 4.90 -5.08
CA ASP A 93 22.42 4.30 -6.01
C ASP A 93 21.69 3.43 -7.05
N TYR A 94 21.90 3.74 -8.33
CA TYR A 94 21.25 3.05 -9.44
C TYR A 94 21.56 1.55 -9.46
N ASN A 95 22.84 1.16 -9.27
CA ASN A 95 23.22 -0.26 -9.36
C ASN A 95 22.64 -1.06 -8.20
N GLN A 96 22.59 -0.47 -7.02
CA GLN A 96 21.94 -1.10 -5.85
C GLN A 96 20.45 -1.28 -6.05
N ILE A 97 19.78 -0.30 -6.64
CA ILE A 97 18.33 -0.41 -6.96
C ILE A 97 18.11 -1.52 -7.99
N ILE A 98 18.88 -1.57 -9.08
CA ILE A 98 18.75 -2.61 -10.11
C ILE A 98 19.00 -4.00 -9.53
N ASP A 99 20.02 -4.18 -8.69
CA ASP A 99 20.27 -5.46 -8.01
C ASP A 99 19.08 -5.89 -7.16
N LYS A 100 18.53 -4.99 -6.35
CA LYS A 100 17.36 -5.27 -5.48
C LYS A 100 16.06 -5.48 -6.24
N LEU A 101 15.88 -4.89 -7.41
CA LEU A 101 14.75 -5.18 -8.28
C LEU A 101 14.89 -6.57 -8.91
N THR A 102 16.11 -6.95 -9.30
CA THR A 102 16.42 -8.25 -9.92
C THR A 102 16.30 -9.39 -8.90
N ASN A 103 16.94 -9.20 -7.74
CA ASN A 103 16.94 -10.18 -6.66
C ASN A 103 15.82 -9.85 -5.67
N ALA A 104 14.75 -10.65 -5.66
CA ALA A 104 13.60 -10.40 -4.80
C ALA A 104 14.02 -10.31 -3.34
N SER A 105 13.88 -9.12 -2.75
CA SER A 105 14.18 -8.84 -1.35
C SER A 105 12.94 -8.38 -0.59
N TRP A 106 13.01 -8.45 0.72
CA TRP A 106 11.91 -8.08 1.62
C TRP A 106 11.46 -6.61 1.47
N ASP A 107 12.35 -5.74 1.04
CA ASP A 107 12.15 -4.30 0.89
C ASP A 107 11.79 -3.88 -0.55
N ARG A 108 11.53 -4.84 -1.46
CA ARG A 108 11.23 -4.57 -2.86
C ARG A 108 10.10 -3.55 -3.05
N VAL A 109 9.09 -3.55 -2.17
CA VAL A 109 7.97 -2.61 -2.20
C VAL A 109 8.45 -1.14 -2.11
N PHE A 110 9.50 -0.87 -1.34
CA PHE A 110 10.12 0.44 -1.22
C PHE A 110 11.10 0.70 -2.37
N VAL A 111 11.85 -0.32 -2.81
CA VAL A 111 12.81 -0.21 -3.91
C VAL A 111 12.13 0.18 -5.23
N ILE A 112 10.91 -0.30 -5.48
CA ILE A 112 10.11 0.12 -6.65
C ILE A 112 9.85 1.63 -6.61
N TYR A 113 9.48 2.15 -5.45
CA TYR A 113 9.29 3.59 -5.26
C TYR A 113 10.61 4.36 -5.51
N ASP A 114 11.71 3.90 -4.91
CA ASP A 114 13.02 4.52 -5.07
C ASP A 114 13.49 4.52 -6.53
N ALA A 115 13.20 3.45 -7.28
CA ALA A 115 13.49 3.35 -8.71
C ALA A 115 12.73 4.41 -9.52
N ILE A 116 11.46 4.62 -9.24
CA ILE A 116 10.64 5.65 -9.89
C ILE A 116 11.15 7.04 -9.52
N ALA A 117 11.50 7.26 -8.26
CA ALA A 117 12.04 8.51 -7.77
C ALA A 117 13.40 8.86 -8.41
N LEU A 118 14.21 7.85 -8.73
CA LEU A 118 15.47 8.01 -9.48
C LEU A 118 15.26 8.23 -10.99
N GLY A 119 14.02 8.09 -11.49
CA GLY A 119 13.70 8.28 -12.91
C GLY A 119 13.91 7.03 -13.77
N ILE A 120 13.99 5.85 -13.19
CA ILE A 120 14.04 4.58 -13.94
C ILE A 120 12.69 4.37 -14.63
N PRO A 121 12.65 4.15 -15.96
CA PRO A 121 11.40 3.98 -16.70
C PRO A 121 10.59 2.79 -16.19
N LEU A 122 9.26 2.94 -16.10
CA LEU A 122 8.36 1.86 -15.67
C LEU A 122 8.51 0.59 -16.51
N SER A 123 8.78 0.73 -17.83
CA SER A 123 9.05 -0.40 -18.72
C SER A 123 10.27 -1.21 -18.27
N GLN A 124 11.35 -0.55 -17.85
CA GLN A 124 12.53 -1.22 -17.33
C GLN A 124 12.25 -1.91 -16.00
N ILE A 125 11.50 -1.28 -15.10
CA ILE A 125 11.06 -1.89 -13.83
C ILE A 125 10.20 -3.13 -14.11
N TYR A 126 9.26 -3.03 -15.05
CA TYR A 126 8.44 -4.17 -15.50
C TYR A 126 9.30 -5.30 -16.05
N ASP A 127 10.26 -4.99 -16.93
CA ASP A 127 11.11 -6.01 -17.56
C ASP A 127 11.95 -6.79 -16.55
N ILE A 128 12.40 -6.13 -15.50
CA ILE A 128 13.18 -6.75 -14.43
C ILE A 128 12.28 -7.54 -13.47
N THR A 129 11.17 -6.94 -13.02
CA THR A 129 10.38 -7.49 -11.91
C THR A 129 9.21 -8.35 -12.35
N LYS A 130 8.73 -8.17 -13.58
CA LYS A 130 7.46 -8.71 -14.12
C LYS A 130 6.23 -8.33 -13.30
N ILE A 131 6.32 -7.27 -12.48
CA ILE A 131 5.18 -6.70 -11.78
C ILE A 131 4.30 -5.98 -12.81
N ASP A 132 2.99 -6.27 -12.77
CA ASP A 132 2.04 -5.70 -13.72
C ASP A 132 2.12 -4.17 -13.76
N MET A 133 2.07 -3.62 -14.97
CA MET A 133 2.19 -2.20 -15.25
C MET A 133 1.16 -1.35 -14.51
N TRP A 134 -0.02 -1.92 -14.22
CA TRP A 134 -1.06 -1.21 -13.46
C TRP A 134 -0.56 -0.83 -12.06
N TYR A 135 0.12 -1.76 -11.36
CA TYR A 135 0.70 -1.46 -10.05
C TYR A 135 1.81 -0.42 -10.15
N LEU A 136 2.68 -0.53 -11.13
CA LEU A 136 3.78 0.43 -11.31
C LEU A 136 3.25 1.85 -11.56
N LYS A 137 2.17 1.99 -12.34
CA LYS A 137 1.50 3.28 -12.54
C LYS A 137 0.90 3.84 -11.25
N GLN A 138 0.38 2.99 -10.35
CA GLN A 138 -0.11 3.47 -9.06
C GLN A 138 1.01 4.08 -8.20
N TYR A 139 2.21 3.50 -8.24
CA TYR A 139 3.39 4.09 -7.59
C TYR A 139 3.82 5.41 -8.25
N GLU A 140 3.81 5.47 -9.56
CA GLU A 140 4.15 6.69 -10.31
C GLU A 140 3.20 7.84 -9.97
N GLU A 141 1.89 7.58 -9.93
CA GLU A 141 0.88 8.58 -9.53
C GLU A 141 1.14 9.11 -8.12
N LEU A 142 1.47 8.24 -7.17
CA LEU A 142 1.84 8.66 -5.81
C LEU A 142 3.09 9.55 -5.83
N PHE A 143 4.13 9.16 -6.56
CA PHE A 143 5.34 9.96 -6.68
C PHE A 143 5.11 11.33 -7.34
N GLN A 144 4.25 11.42 -8.38
CA GLN A 144 3.90 12.71 -8.98
C GLN A 144 3.15 13.61 -7.99
N LEU A 145 2.21 13.07 -7.22
CA LEU A 145 1.52 13.82 -6.18
C LEU A 145 2.50 14.34 -5.10
N GLU A 146 3.49 13.53 -4.69
CA GLU A 146 4.52 13.97 -3.76
C GLU A 146 5.36 15.12 -4.31
N LYS A 147 5.75 15.03 -5.58
CA LYS A 147 6.45 16.12 -6.26
C LYS A 147 5.63 17.41 -6.29
N GLU A 148 4.33 17.30 -6.57
CA GLU A 148 3.42 18.43 -6.57
C GLU A 148 3.35 19.06 -5.16
N ILE A 149 3.06 18.26 -4.13
CA ILE A 149 2.99 18.74 -2.74
C ILE A 149 4.31 19.41 -2.32
N ALA A 150 5.46 18.87 -2.69
CA ALA A 150 6.77 19.43 -2.36
C ALA A 150 7.04 20.82 -2.95
N THR A 151 6.23 21.28 -3.91
CA THR A 151 6.33 22.67 -4.45
C THR A 151 5.63 23.70 -3.58
N TYR A 152 4.83 23.26 -2.59
CA TYR A 152 4.07 24.14 -1.71
C TYR A 152 4.77 24.34 -0.35
N THR A 153 4.29 25.32 0.37
CA THR A 153 4.53 25.48 1.81
C THR A 153 3.26 25.13 2.56
N ILE A 154 3.36 24.97 3.89
CA ILE A 154 2.17 24.70 4.72
C ILE A 154 1.09 25.79 4.60
N ASP A 155 1.51 27.04 4.38
CA ASP A 155 0.58 28.17 4.25
C ASP A 155 -0.10 28.18 2.87
N SER A 156 0.63 27.89 1.80
CA SER A 156 0.12 27.91 0.41
C SER A 156 -0.62 26.63 0.00
N LEU A 157 -0.49 25.54 0.78
CA LEU A 157 -1.15 24.26 0.46
C LEU A 157 -2.68 24.44 0.53
N ASP A 158 -3.36 24.17 -0.58
CA ASP A 158 -4.80 24.28 -0.67
C ASP A 158 -5.53 23.06 -0.08
N LYS A 159 -6.85 23.20 0.02
CA LYS A 159 -7.70 22.15 0.59
C LYS A 159 -7.78 20.92 -0.28
N GLU A 160 -7.89 21.11 -1.57
CA GLU A 160 -8.12 20.07 -2.57
C GLU A 160 -6.93 19.12 -2.62
N LEU A 161 -5.72 19.65 -2.72
CA LEU A 161 -4.48 18.87 -2.76
C LEU A 161 -4.21 18.14 -1.44
N LEU A 162 -4.47 18.83 -0.30
CA LEU A 162 -4.33 18.19 1.00
C LEU A 162 -5.35 17.07 1.20
N LEU A 163 -6.59 17.25 0.75
CA LEU A 163 -7.63 16.24 0.82
C LEU A 163 -7.28 15.02 -0.05
N GLU A 164 -6.82 15.26 -1.29
CA GLU A 164 -6.36 14.20 -2.19
C GLU A 164 -5.23 13.38 -1.55
N ALA A 165 -4.21 14.04 -1.00
CA ALA A 165 -3.14 13.35 -0.29
C ALA A 165 -3.67 12.48 0.85
N LYS A 166 -4.63 12.99 1.64
CA LYS A 166 -5.24 12.21 2.73
C LYS A 166 -6.05 11.03 2.21
N GLN A 167 -6.79 11.18 1.10
CA GLN A 167 -7.55 10.10 0.47
C GLN A 167 -6.65 9.01 -0.12
N LYS A 168 -5.45 9.37 -0.59
CA LYS A 168 -4.42 8.41 -1.05
C LYS A 168 -3.61 7.78 0.10
N GLY A 169 -3.93 8.09 1.36
CA GLY A 169 -3.37 7.45 2.54
C GLY A 169 -2.11 8.08 3.13
N TYR A 170 -1.72 9.27 2.66
CA TYR A 170 -0.56 9.98 3.24
C TYR A 170 -0.79 10.36 4.70
N GLY A 171 0.15 10.01 5.57
CA GLY A 171 0.17 10.44 6.97
C GLY A 171 0.57 11.90 7.11
N ASP A 172 0.12 12.57 8.18
CA ASP A 172 0.51 13.97 8.44
C ASP A 172 2.02 14.14 8.55
N ARG A 173 2.72 13.12 9.08
CA ARG A 173 4.18 13.09 9.18
C ARG A 173 4.87 13.05 7.82
N GLN A 174 4.32 12.31 6.86
CA GLN A 174 4.83 12.26 5.49
C GLN A 174 4.64 13.59 4.78
N ILE A 175 3.44 14.17 4.88
CA ILE A 175 3.12 15.48 4.31
C ILE A 175 4.03 16.56 4.93
N ALA A 176 4.24 16.51 6.23
CA ALA A 176 5.15 17.44 6.92
C ALA A 176 6.60 17.33 6.40
N HIS A 177 7.07 16.13 6.11
CA HIS A 177 8.40 15.93 5.52
C HIS A 177 8.52 16.57 4.14
N MET A 178 7.51 16.38 3.27
CA MET A 178 7.48 16.97 1.93
C MET A 178 7.45 18.50 1.97
N LEU A 179 6.71 19.08 2.91
CA LEU A 179 6.55 20.54 3.09
C LEU A 179 7.70 21.18 3.89
N GLY A 180 8.62 20.41 4.46
CA GLY A 180 9.67 20.90 5.34
C GLY A 180 9.14 21.56 6.64
N CYS A 181 8.03 21.04 7.18
CA CYS A 181 7.35 21.59 8.37
C CYS A 181 7.14 20.54 9.48
N LEU A 182 6.53 20.93 10.59
CA LEU A 182 6.21 20.02 11.68
C LEU A 182 4.89 19.27 11.41
N GLU A 183 4.78 18.00 11.83
CA GLU A 183 3.55 17.21 11.76
C GLU A 183 2.35 17.95 12.41
N SER A 184 2.58 18.63 13.54
CA SER A 184 1.55 19.41 14.22
C SER A 184 1.00 20.59 13.40
N GLN A 185 1.79 21.12 12.46
CA GLN A 185 1.33 22.18 11.55
C GLN A 185 0.40 21.62 10.48
N VAL A 186 0.70 20.42 9.94
CA VAL A 186 -0.19 19.71 9.02
C VAL A 186 -1.51 19.37 9.71
N TYR A 187 -1.46 18.88 10.95
CA TYR A 187 -2.66 18.60 11.74
C TYR A 187 -3.54 19.86 11.90
N LYS A 188 -2.95 20.99 12.30
CA LYS A 188 -3.66 22.26 12.44
C LYS A 188 -4.25 22.74 11.12
N LYS A 189 -3.52 22.63 10.02
CA LYS A 189 -3.99 22.99 8.68
C LYS A 189 -5.21 22.16 8.28
N ARG A 190 -5.19 20.83 8.52
CA ARG A 190 -6.34 19.95 8.28
C ARG A 190 -7.57 20.37 9.09
N ASP A 191 -7.37 20.69 10.36
CA ASP A 191 -8.45 21.13 11.24
C ASP A 191 -9.06 22.45 10.75
N GLN A 192 -8.24 23.44 10.40
CA GLN A 192 -8.68 24.72 9.82
C GLN A 192 -9.46 24.54 8.51
N LEU A 193 -9.07 23.58 7.67
CA LEU A 193 -9.73 23.26 6.40
C LEU A 193 -10.92 22.31 6.55
N ASN A 194 -11.24 21.92 7.78
CA ASN A 194 -12.28 20.94 8.11
C ASN A 194 -12.09 19.59 7.36
N ILE A 195 -10.85 19.11 7.30
CA ILE A 195 -10.50 17.78 6.78
C ILE A 195 -10.42 16.81 7.96
N GLN A 196 -11.53 16.14 8.23
CA GLN A 196 -11.70 15.24 9.37
C GLN A 196 -11.54 13.77 8.97
N ARG A 197 -11.16 12.93 9.95
CA ARG A 197 -11.21 11.48 9.79
C ARG A 197 -12.66 11.02 9.69
N VAL A 198 -12.90 10.07 8.80
CA VAL A 198 -14.19 9.42 8.70
C VAL A 198 -14.00 7.91 8.90
N TYR A 199 -14.98 7.27 9.52
CA TYR A 199 -15.00 5.83 9.73
C TYR A 199 -16.14 5.26 8.88
N LYS A 200 -15.86 4.17 8.20
CA LYS A 200 -16.84 3.48 7.34
C LYS A 200 -16.85 2.01 7.68
N LEU A 201 -18.02 1.44 7.68
CA LEU A 201 -18.14 -0.02 7.72
C LEU A 201 -17.63 -0.61 6.41
N VAL A 202 -16.92 -1.72 6.52
CA VAL A 202 -16.48 -2.54 5.39
C VAL A 202 -17.29 -3.82 5.40
N ASP A 203 -18.05 -4.08 4.33
CA ASP A 203 -18.79 -5.31 4.18
C ASP A 203 -17.85 -6.44 3.75
N THR A 204 -17.30 -7.13 4.74
CA THR A 204 -16.41 -8.30 4.52
C THR A 204 -17.15 -9.53 4.02
N CYS A 205 -18.49 -9.50 4.00
CA CYS A 205 -19.33 -10.56 3.44
C CYS A 205 -19.61 -10.36 1.95
N ALA A 206 -19.10 -9.28 1.34
CA ALA A 206 -19.14 -9.02 -0.10
C ALA A 206 -20.57 -9.04 -0.69
N ALA A 207 -21.53 -8.55 0.07
CA ALA A 207 -22.98 -8.55 -0.23
C ALA A 207 -23.61 -9.95 -0.38
N GLU A 208 -22.90 -11.03 -0.03
CA GLU A 208 -23.46 -12.40 -0.07
C GLU A 208 -24.55 -12.60 0.99
N PHE A 209 -24.37 -11.98 2.16
CA PHE A 209 -25.36 -11.96 3.24
C PHE A 209 -25.13 -10.75 4.15
N THR A 210 -26.13 -10.37 4.93
CA THR A 210 -26.00 -9.26 5.86
C THR A 210 -25.04 -9.63 6.99
N ALA A 211 -23.95 -8.91 7.13
CA ALA A 211 -23.02 -9.08 8.23
C ALA A 211 -23.70 -8.72 9.57
N LYS A 212 -23.60 -9.61 10.55
CA LYS A 212 -24.13 -9.41 11.91
C LYS A 212 -23.00 -9.11 12.92
N THR A 213 -21.83 -8.74 12.44
CA THR A 213 -20.70 -8.35 13.28
C THR A 213 -20.78 -6.86 13.64
N PRO A 214 -20.42 -6.47 14.86
CA PRO A 214 -20.36 -5.07 15.27
C PRO A 214 -19.33 -4.29 14.48
#